data_5c17bbf52f12908a0d9c3902cdd1fbe7
#
_entry.id   5c17bbf52f12908a0d9c3902cdd1fbe7
#
_cell.length_a   1.000
_cell.length_b   1.000
_cell.length_c   1.000
_cell.angle_alpha   90.00
_cell.angle_beta   90.00
_cell.angle_gamma   90.00
#
_symmetry.space_group_name_H-M   'P 1'
#
loop_
_entity.id
_entity.type
_entity.pdbx_description
1 polymer ?
#
loop_
_entity_poly.entity_id
_entity_poly.type
_entity_poly.pdbx_seq_one_letter_code
_entity_poly.pdbx_strand_id
1 'polypeptide(L)'
;MSYLFSSESVSEGHPDKVADQISDAILDQFLAYDDKARVACESFVTTGQVVIMGEVRSEVYIDLQTIARNTIKKIGYTKAEYQFDGDSCGILTAIHEQSSDINQGVDRADEDNQGAGDQGMMFGYATNETENYMPVSLDLAHLIMRTLADIRKEGKQMTYLRPDSKSQVTIQYSDAGIPERIDTIVVSTQHDDFDEDEKMLAKIKDDVINILIPRVKAQIHSEKVLALFGDDIKYYVNPTGKFVIGGPHGDTGLTGRKIIVDTYGGKGAHGGGAFSGKDSSKVDRSAAYAARHIAKNLVAAGVADEMLVQVAYAIGIAKPMNIYVNTYGRSNVKMSDGEIAKKIEELFDLRPKAVERTLKLRQPMYVETAAYGHMGRKPEVVKKTFTSHYHETKTIDVELFTWEKLDRVDDIKRAFGL
;
A
#
# COMPACT_ATOMS: atom_id res chain seq x y z
N MET A 1 25.44 -1.20 -21.31
CA MET A 1 24.25 -1.95 -21.80
C MET A 1 23.06 -1.45 -21.02
N SER A 2 21.83 -1.59 -21.51
CA SER A 2 20.61 -1.26 -20.79
C SER A 2 19.93 -2.53 -20.28
N TYR A 3 19.06 -2.41 -19.25
CA TYR A 3 18.28 -3.53 -18.74
C TYR A 3 16.80 -3.15 -18.60
N LEU A 4 15.94 -4.15 -18.58
CA LEU A 4 14.51 -3.98 -18.37
C LEU A 4 14.13 -4.35 -16.93
N PHE A 5 13.24 -3.55 -16.32
CA PHE A 5 12.68 -3.84 -15.02
C PHE A 5 11.17 -3.60 -15.04
N SER A 6 10.41 -4.52 -14.44
CA SER A 6 8.95 -4.49 -14.42
C SER A 6 8.42 -4.41 -13.00
N SER A 7 7.39 -3.61 -12.80
CA SER A 7 6.56 -3.63 -11.59
C SER A 7 5.10 -3.77 -11.97
N GLU A 8 4.31 -4.40 -11.08
CA GLU A 8 2.88 -4.57 -11.26
C GLU A 8 2.09 -3.82 -10.21
N SER A 9 0.84 -3.52 -10.52
CA SER A 9 -0.18 -3.05 -9.59
C SER A 9 -1.50 -3.74 -9.88
N VAL A 10 -2.39 -3.71 -8.87
CA VAL A 10 -3.74 -4.24 -8.99
C VAL A 10 -4.75 -3.20 -8.49
N SER A 11 -5.98 -3.29 -8.99
CA SER A 11 -7.06 -2.40 -8.58
C SER A 11 -7.58 -2.70 -7.18
N GLU A 12 -8.37 -1.78 -6.63
CA GLU A 12 -9.12 -1.98 -5.39
C GLU A 12 -10.08 -3.18 -5.44
N GLY A 13 -10.50 -3.59 -6.66
CA GLY A 13 -11.38 -4.74 -6.87
C GLY A 13 -10.67 -6.07 -7.01
N HIS A 14 -9.33 -6.12 -7.04
CA HIS A 14 -8.60 -7.38 -7.00
C HIS A 14 -8.91 -8.15 -5.71
N PRO A 15 -9.12 -9.49 -5.75
CA PRO A 15 -9.54 -10.25 -4.58
C PRO A 15 -8.68 -10.03 -3.32
N ASP A 16 -7.36 -10.05 -3.45
CA ASP A 16 -6.47 -9.79 -2.32
C ASP A 16 -6.61 -8.36 -1.78
N LYS A 17 -6.86 -7.37 -2.65
CA LYS A 17 -7.06 -5.99 -2.20
C LYS A 17 -8.45 -5.75 -1.63
N VAL A 18 -9.45 -6.51 -2.03
CA VAL A 18 -10.76 -6.55 -1.34
C VAL A 18 -10.58 -7.03 0.10
N ALA A 19 -9.82 -8.11 0.31
CA ALA A 19 -9.51 -8.64 1.64
C ALA A 19 -8.74 -7.61 2.49
N ASP A 20 -7.70 -6.98 1.94
CA ASP A 20 -6.93 -5.94 2.62
C ASP A 20 -7.81 -4.75 3.05
N GLN A 21 -8.69 -4.27 2.16
CA GLN A 21 -9.58 -3.15 2.46
C GLN A 21 -10.62 -3.48 3.53
N ILE A 22 -11.15 -4.71 3.57
CA ILE A 22 -12.05 -5.16 4.64
C ILE A 22 -11.31 -5.17 5.97
N SER A 23 -10.11 -5.75 6.02
CA SER A 23 -9.30 -5.83 7.23
C SER A 23 -8.90 -4.45 7.78
N ASP A 24 -8.51 -3.51 6.92
CA ASP A 24 -8.17 -2.15 7.33
C ASP A 24 -9.40 -1.29 7.66
N ALA A 25 -10.56 -1.52 7.04
CA ALA A 25 -11.80 -0.85 7.42
C ALA A 25 -12.25 -1.27 8.83
N ILE A 26 -12.06 -2.53 9.19
CA ILE A 26 -12.33 -3.06 10.53
C ILE A 26 -11.35 -2.43 11.53
N LEU A 27 -10.06 -2.39 11.23
CA LEU A 27 -9.05 -1.73 12.07
C LEU A 27 -9.40 -0.26 12.31
N ASP A 28 -9.73 0.48 11.26
CA ASP A 28 -10.09 1.91 11.36
C ASP A 28 -11.33 2.12 12.24
N GLN A 29 -12.32 1.23 12.13
CA GLN A 29 -13.52 1.33 12.96
C GLN A 29 -13.21 1.10 14.44
N PHE A 30 -12.35 0.15 14.79
CA PHE A 30 -11.89 -0.03 16.16
C PHE A 30 -11.16 1.21 16.66
N LEU A 31 -10.17 1.72 15.91
CA LEU A 31 -9.36 2.88 16.30
C LEU A 31 -10.18 4.17 16.43
N ALA A 32 -11.27 4.31 15.68
CA ALA A 32 -12.14 5.47 15.78
C ALA A 32 -12.84 5.57 17.14
N TYR A 33 -13.12 4.44 17.79
CA TYR A 33 -13.84 4.39 19.07
C TYR A 33 -12.94 4.01 20.25
N ASP A 34 -11.84 3.30 20.00
CA ASP A 34 -10.83 2.90 20.98
C ASP A 34 -9.42 3.02 20.37
N ASP A 35 -8.73 4.12 20.65
CA ASP A 35 -7.39 4.40 20.17
C ASP A 35 -6.32 3.46 20.76
N LYS A 36 -6.68 2.70 21.81
CA LYS A 36 -5.82 1.68 22.43
C LYS A 36 -6.08 0.27 21.90
N ALA A 37 -7.03 0.09 21.00
CA ALA A 37 -7.36 -1.21 20.44
C ALA A 37 -6.13 -1.91 19.87
N ARG A 38 -6.02 -3.21 20.13
CA ARG A 38 -5.03 -4.11 19.54
C ARG A 38 -5.75 -4.99 18.54
N VAL A 39 -5.38 -4.91 17.28
CA VAL A 39 -6.07 -5.58 16.20
C VAL A 39 -5.07 -6.32 15.32
N ALA A 40 -5.33 -7.58 15.09
CA ALA A 40 -4.71 -8.40 14.05
C ALA A 40 -5.85 -9.11 13.33
N CYS A 41 -6.40 -8.48 12.29
CA CYS A 41 -7.57 -8.94 11.57
C CYS A 41 -7.20 -9.31 10.14
N GLU A 42 -7.51 -10.51 9.74
CA GLU A 42 -7.32 -11.03 8.40
C GLU A 42 -8.66 -11.36 7.76
N SER A 43 -8.74 -11.18 6.45
CA SER A 43 -9.95 -11.47 5.67
C SER A 43 -9.61 -12.42 4.54
N PHE A 44 -10.55 -13.33 4.26
CA PHE A 44 -10.55 -14.21 3.12
C PHE A 44 -11.81 -13.93 2.30
N VAL A 45 -11.69 -13.84 0.98
CA VAL A 45 -12.81 -13.63 0.07
C VAL A 45 -12.79 -14.64 -1.06
N THR A 46 -13.95 -15.16 -1.42
CA THR A 46 -14.14 -16.08 -2.54
C THR A 46 -15.56 -15.93 -3.09
N THR A 47 -15.97 -16.77 -4.04
CA THR A 47 -17.34 -16.74 -4.60
C THR A 47 -18.41 -16.67 -3.51
N GLY A 48 -19.15 -15.57 -3.48
CA GLY A 48 -20.29 -15.40 -2.58
C GLY A 48 -19.98 -15.40 -1.09
N GLN A 49 -18.69 -15.33 -0.68
CA GLN A 49 -18.33 -15.51 0.73
C GLN A 49 -17.16 -14.65 1.19
N VAL A 50 -17.25 -14.17 2.42
CA VAL A 50 -16.19 -13.52 3.20
C VAL A 50 -16.00 -14.23 4.53
N VAL A 51 -14.77 -14.48 4.94
CA VAL A 51 -14.42 -14.93 6.29
C VAL A 51 -13.49 -13.89 6.92
N ILE A 52 -13.86 -13.40 8.10
CA ILE A 52 -13.08 -12.43 8.88
C ILE A 52 -12.57 -13.16 10.11
N MET A 53 -11.27 -13.19 10.31
CA MET A 53 -10.63 -13.93 11.40
C MET A 53 -9.49 -13.13 12.02
N GLY A 54 -9.05 -13.56 13.20
CA GLY A 54 -7.91 -12.94 13.89
C GLY A 54 -8.15 -12.66 15.35
N GLU A 55 -7.32 -11.80 15.93
CA GLU A 55 -7.34 -11.48 17.36
C GLU A 55 -7.57 -9.98 17.56
N VAL A 56 -8.46 -9.66 18.49
CA VAL A 56 -8.77 -8.28 18.88
C VAL A 56 -8.82 -8.15 20.39
N ARG A 57 -8.19 -7.09 20.90
CA ARG A 57 -8.37 -6.62 22.28
C ARG A 57 -8.85 -5.18 22.22
N SER A 58 -10.09 -4.95 22.58
CA SER A 58 -10.72 -3.62 22.58
C SER A 58 -11.86 -3.59 23.61
N GLU A 59 -12.16 -2.41 24.10
CA GLU A 59 -13.30 -2.17 25.01
C GLU A 59 -14.61 -1.87 24.25
N VAL A 60 -14.55 -1.78 22.90
CA VAL A 60 -15.72 -1.45 22.08
C VAL A 60 -16.17 -2.63 21.22
N TYR A 61 -17.47 -2.68 21.00
CA TYR A 61 -18.07 -3.60 20.06
C TYR A 61 -18.33 -2.91 18.72
N ILE A 62 -17.99 -3.58 17.60
CA ILE A 62 -18.28 -3.10 16.26
C ILE A 62 -18.98 -4.18 15.43
N ASP A 63 -19.80 -3.75 14.46
CA ASP A 63 -20.49 -4.64 13.53
C ASP A 63 -19.60 -4.96 12.31
N LEU A 64 -18.84 -6.06 12.43
CA LEU A 64 -17.91 -6.52 11.40
C LEU A 64 -18.60 -6.77 10.05
N GLN A 65 -19.82 -7.32 10.07
CA GLN A 65 -20.56 -7.67 8.85
C GLN A 65 -20.96 -6.39 8.09
N THR A 66 -21.51 -5.41 8.78
CA THR A 66 -21.88 -4.14 8.14
C THR A 66 -20.67 -3.42 7.55
N ILE A 67 -19.52 -3.42 8.25
CA ILE A 67 -18.28 -2.81 7.75
C ILE A 67 -17.81 -3.51 6.48
N ALA A 68 -17.76 -4.84 6.48
CA ALA A 68 -17.35 -5.62 5.31
C ALA A 68 -18.28 -5.37 4.11
N ARG A 69 -19.62 -5.39 4.31
CA ARG A 69 -20.61 -5.11 3.24
C ARG A 69 -20.44 -3.73 2.65
N ASN A 70 -20.27 -2.71 3.49
CA ASN A 70 -20.07 -1.33 3.04
C ASN A 70 -18.75 -1.18 2.25
N THR A 71 -17.69 -1.86 2.67
CA THR A 71 -16.41 -1.89 1.96
C THR A 71 -16.56 -2.53 0.58
N ILE A 72 -17.20 -3.69 0.49
CA ILE A 72 -17.46 -4.40 -0.76
C ILE A 72 -18.26 -3.51 -1.74
N LYS A 73 -19.32 -2.84 -1.24
CA LYS A 73 -20.14 -1.92 -2.05
C LYS A 73 -19.33 -0.70 -2.52
N LYS A 74 -18.52 -0.11 -1.65
CA LYS A 74 -17.65 1.03 -1.98
C LYS A 74 -16.65 0.70 -3.08
N ILE A 75 -16.12 -0.51 -3.11
CA ILE A 75 -15.25 -1.02 -4.17
C ILE A 75 -16.00 -1.12 -5.50
N GLY A 76 -17.29 -1.46 -5.47
CA GLY A 76 -18.14 -1.56 -6.66
C GLY A 76 -18.71 -2.94 -6.93
N TYR A 77 -18.58 -3.88 -6.00
CA TYR A 77 -19.27 -5.17 -6.06
C TYR A 77 -20.70 -5.01 -5.54
N THR A 78 -21.58 -4.59 -6.43
CA THR A 78 -22.97 -4.21 -6.13
C THR A 78 -24.01 -4.97 -6.95
N LYS A 79 -23.57 -5.91 -7.79
CA LYS A 79 -24.45 -6.67 -8.68
C LYS A 79 -24.32 -8.17 -8.41
N ALA A 80 -25.46 -8.85 -8.25
CA ALA A 80 -25.50 -10.30 -8.02
C ALA A 80 -24.85 -11.13 -9.14
N GLU A 81 -24.83 -10.60 -10.37
CA GLU A 81 -24.19 -11.23 -11.53
C GLU A 81 -22.67 -11.37 -11.38
N TYR A 82 -22.03 -10.61 -10.48
CA TYR A 82 -20.62 -10.74 -10.15
C TYR A 82 -20.34 -11.95 -9.24
N GLN A 83 -21.39 -12.61 -8.75
CA GLN A 83 -21.38 -13.74 -7.81
C GLN A 83 -20.51 -13.47 -6.55
N PHE A 84 -20.32 -12.20 -6.27
CA PHE A 84 -19.74 -11.62 -5.08
C PHE A 84 -20.23 -10.18 -5.00
N ASP A 85 -21.11 -9.88 -4.06
CA ASP A 85 -21.64 -8.53 -3.87
C ASP A 85 -21.92 -8.23 -2.39
N GLY A 86 -21.94 -6.96 -2.05
CA GLY A 86 -22.06 -6.50 -0.67
C GLY A 86 -23.40 -6.78 0.00
N ASP A 87 -24.46 -7.06 -0.76
CA ASP A 87 -25.79 -7.33 -0.19
C ASP A 87 -26.04 -8.81 0.05
N SER A 88 -25.55 -9.71 -0.83
CA SER A 88 -25.90 -11.13 -0.83
C SER A 88 -24.80 -12.06 -0.36
N CYS A 89 -23.51 -11.66 -0.35
CA CYS A 89 -22.45 -12.57 0.08
C CYS A 89 -22.60 -12.97 1.55
N GLY A 90 -22.27 -14.23 1.85
CA GLY A 90 -22.18 -14.74 3.23
C GLY A 90 -20.97 -14.14 3.94
N ILE A 91 -21.12 -13.72 5.20
CA ILE A 91 -20.02 -13.21 6.01
C ILE A 91 -19.93 -14.02 7.30
N LEU A 92 -18.81 -14.72 7.45
CA LEU A 92 -18.47 -15.48 8.66
C LEU A 92 -17.42 -14.71 9.46
N THR A 93 -17.51 -14.77 10.77
CA THR A 93 -16.57 -14.12 11.69
C THR A 93 -16.01 -15.13 12.70
N ALA A 94 -14.69 -15.14 12.87
CA ALA A 94 -13.93 -15.97 13.80
C ALA A 94 -12.86 -15.11 14.48
N ILE A 95 -13.31 -14.11 15.27
CA ILE A 95 -12.44 -13.21 16.04
C ILE A 95 -12.33 -13.74 17.47
N HIS A 96 -11.11 -13.78 17.99
CA HIS A 96 -10.75 -14.19 19.35
C HIS A 96 -10.13 -13.04 20.12
N GLU A 97 -10.04 -13.18 21.45
CA GLU A 97 -9.22 -12.30 22.26
C GLU A 97 -7.72 -12.57 22.03
N GLN A 98 -6.90 -11.52 22.06
CA GLN A 98 -5.45 -11.65 21.96
C GLN A 98 -4.89 -12.47 23.12
N SER A 99 -3.94 -13.38 22.84
CA SER A 99 -3.27 -14.21 23.83
C SER A 99 -2.61 -13.37 24.94
N SER A 100 -2.85 -13.76 26.20
CA SER A 100 -2.18 -13.17 27.39
C SER A 100 -0.66 -13.33 27.36
N ASP A 101 -0.16 -14.40 26.76
CA ASP A 101 1.29 -14.70 26.73
C ASP A 101 2.05 -13.71 25.85
N ILE A 102 1.46 -13.24 24.74
CA ILE A 102 2.04 -12.21 23.90
C ILE A 102 2.11 -10.87 24.65
N ASN A 103 1.10 -10.55 25.46
CA ASN A 103 1.04 -9.31 26.20
C ASN A 103 2.14 -9.17 27.28
N GLN A 104 2.65 -10.27 27.86
CA GLN A 104 3.70 -10.22 28.88
C GLN A 104 5.03 -9.63 28.37
N GLY A 105 5.34 -9.84 27.10
CA GLY A 105 6.57 -9.31 26.47
C GLY A 105 6.43 -7.87 25.98
N VAL A 106 5.21 -7.40 25.76
CA VAL A 106 4.89 -6.14 25.09
C VAL A 106 4.48 -5.05 26.10
N ASP A 107 3.59 -5.35 27.05
CA ASP A 107 3.11 -4.37 28.01
C ASP A 107 4.10 -4.21 29.18
N ARG A 108 4.75 -3.05 29.31
CA ARG A 108 5.68 -2.69 30.39
C ARG A 108 5.16 -1.46 31.12
N ALA A 109 5.53 -1.34 32.41
CA ALA A 109 5.21 -0.18 33.24
C ALA A 109 5.77 1.15 32.66
N ASP A 110 6.89 1.08 31.96
CA ASP A 110 7.48 2.17 31.19
C ASP A 110 7.03 2.02 29.72
N GLU A 111 6.03 2.79 29.31
CA GLU A 111 5.48 2.76 27.95
C GLU A 111 6.53 3.07 26.87
N ASP A 112 7.51 3.93 27.13
CA ASP A 112 8.55 4.29 26.18
C ASP A 112 9.52 3.13 25.90
N ASN A 113 9.63 2.16 26.81
CA ASN A 113 10.39 0.94 26.67
C ASN A 113 9.55 -0.30 26.38
N GLN A 114 8.33 -0.11 25.87
CA GLN A 114 7.50 -1.19 25.36
C GLN A 114 8.28 -2.00 24.32
N GLY A 115 8.35 -3.31 24.48
CA GLY A 115 9.04 -4.20 23.56
C GLY A 115 8.31 -4.35 22.22
N ALA A 116 9.04 -4.75 21.19
CA ALA A 116 8.42 -5.11 19.91
C ALA A 116 7.47 -6.30 20.10
N GLY A 117 6.32 -6.24 19.46
CA GLY A 117 5.27 -7.27 19.55
C GLY A 117 5.63 -8.58 18.83
N ASP A 118 6.64 -8.54 17.98
CA ASP A 118 7.17 -9.69 17.24
C ASP A 118 8.64 -9.46 16.87
N GLN A 119 9.30 -10.53 16.45
CA GLN A 119 10.58 -10.45 15.75
C GLN A 119 10.34 -10.17 14.27
N GLY A 120 11.30 -9.57 13.58
CA GLY A 120 11.21 -9.40 12.13
C GLY A 120 12.23 -8.43 11.56
N MET A 121 12.26 -8.39 10.22
CA MET A 121 13.03 -7.43 9.43
C MET A 121 12.06 -6.59 8.63
N MET A 122 12.16 -5.28 8.70
CA MET A 122 11.32 -4.35 7.95
C MET A 122 12.21 -3.47 7.09
N PHE A 123 11.71 -3.12 5.92
CA PHE A 123 12.47 -2.39 4.92
C PHE A 123 11.77 -1.10 4.51
N GLY A 124 12.57 -0.06 4.33
CA GLY A 124 12.19 1.17 3.67
C GLY A 124 13.07 1.38 2.44
N TYR A 125 12.49 1.88 1.38
CA TYR A 125 13.21 2.20 0.14
C TYR A 125 12.77 3.56 -0.39
N ALA A 126 13.68 4.27 -1.02
CA ALA A 126 13.40 5.50 -1.75
C ALA A 126 14.39 5.66 -2.91
N THR A 127 13.95 6.30 -3.97
CA THR A 127 14.75 6.67 -5.14
C THR A 127 14.31 8.04 -5.66
N ASN A 128 15.22 8.78 -6.31
CA ASN A 128 14.90 10.07 -6.91
C ASN A 128 14.32 9.99 -8.33
N GLU A 129 13.80 8.81 -8.71
CA GLU A 129 13.20 8.58 -10.04
C GLU A 129 11.91 9.39 -10.25
N THR A 130 11.11 9.58 -9.17
CA THR A 130 9.84 10.31 -9.19
C THR A 130 9.78 11.35 -8.08
N GLU A 131 8.84 12.29 -8.16
CA GLU A 131 8.65 13.37 -7.17
C GLU A 131 8.25 12.85 -5.78
N ASN A 132 7.61 11.68 -5.73
CA ASN A 132 7.22 11.01 -4.49
C ASN A 132 8.27 10.00 -3.99
N TYR A 133 9.45 9.97 -4.62
CA TYR A 133 10.57 9.11 -4.25
C TYR A 133 10.26 7.61 -4.36
N MET A 134 9.49 7.23 -5.39
CA MET A 134 9.13 5.84 -5.71
C MET A 134 9.79 5.37 -7.01
N PRO A 135 9.95 4.05 -7.20
CA PRO A 135 10.31 3.50 -8.50
C PRO A 135 9.27 3.87 -9.55
N VAL A 136 9.71 4.44 -10.67
CA VAL A 136 8.81 4.92 -11.73
C VAL A 136 7.94 3.82 -12.33
N SER A 137 8.45 2.58 -12.40
CA SER A 137 7.69 1.42 -12.88
C SER A 137 6.46 1.13 -12.03
N LEU A 138 6.61 1.18 -10.69
CA LEU A 138 5.50 0.94 -9.77
C LEU A 138 4.56 2.14 -9.69
N ASP A 139 5.11 3.35 -9.63
CA ASP A 139 4.31 4.57 -9.53
C ASP A 139 3.37 4.71 -10.73
N LEU A 140 3.87 4.45 -11.95
CA LEU A 140 3.04 4.41 -13.16
C LEU A 140 2.02 3.26 -13.13
N ALA A 141 2.40 2.07 -12.66
CA ALA A 141 1.46 0.96 -12.54
C ALA A 141 0.30 1.30 -11.58
N HIS A 142 0.58 1.92 -10.43
CA HIS A 142 -0.46 2.41 -9.52
C HIS A 142 -1.32 3.51 -10.14
N LEU A 143 -0.71 4.47 -10.83
CA LEU A 143 -1.42 5.56 -11.47
C LEU A 143 -2.40 5.05 -12.55
N ILE A 144 -1.98 4.07 -13.35
CA ILE A 144 -2.85 3.40 -14.35
C ILE A 144 -4.06 2.78 -13.66
N MET A 145 -3.87 2.04 -12.56
CA MET A 145 -4.97 1.38 -11.85
C MET A 145 -5.92 2.35 -11.16
N ARG A 146 -5.40 3.42 -10.54
CA ARG A 146 -6.24 4.48 -9.96
C ARG A 146 -7.08 5.16 -11.03
N THR A 147 -6.45 5.56 -12.12
CA THR A 147 -7.15 6.24 -13.25
C THR A 147 -8.23 5.34 -13.86
N LEU A 148 -7.96 4.04 -14.00
CA LEU A 148 -8.95 3.09 -14.50
C LEU A 148 -10.16 2.95 -13.55
N ALA A 149 -9.90 2.92 -12.24
CA ALA A 149 -10.95 2.89 -11.22
C ALA A 149 -11.77 4.17 -11.20
N ASP A 150 -11.15 5.34 -11.38
CA ASP A 150 -11.84 6.62 -11.49
C ASP A 150 -12.76 6.65 -12.70
N ILE A 151 -12.28 6.22 -13.87
CA ILE A 151 -13.10 6.09 -15.10
C ILE A 151 -14.32 5.21 -14.85
N ARG A 152 -14.11 4.04 -14.22
CA ARG A 152 -15.19 3.12 -13.88
C ARG A 152 -16.23 3.76 -12.95
N LYS A 153 -15.77 4.44 -11.89
CA LYS A 153 -16.64 5.10 -10.89
C LYS A 153 -17.38 6.32 -11.46
N GLU A 154 -16.77 7.05 -12.40
CA GLU A 154 -17.44 8.13 -13.12
C GLU A 154 -18.62 7.63 -13.96
N GLY A 155 -18.56 6.40 -14.49
CA GLY A 155 -19.62 5.77 -15.28
C GLY A 155 -19.96 6.49 -16.60
N LYS A 156 -19.03 7.27 -17.16
CA LYS A 156 -19.23 8.08 -18.38
C LYS A 156 -18.51 7.51 -19.59
N GLN A 157 -17.32 6.98 -19.41
CA GLN A 157 -16.49 6.36 -20.44
C GLN A 157 -16.16 4.94 -20.00
N MET A 158 -15.87 4.03 -20.93
CA MET A 158 -15.57 2.64 -20.64
C MET A 158 -16.57 2.02 -19.65
N THR A 159 -17.87 2.24 -19.88
CA THR A 159 -18.96 1.87 -18.94
C THR A 159 -19.11 0.37 -18.71
N TYR A 160 -18.42 -0.43 -19.49
CA TYR A 160 -18.33 -1.88 -19.37
C TYR A 160 -17.32 -2.34 -18.30
N LEU A 161 -16.54 -1.45 -17.68
CA LEU A 161 -15.53 -1.82 -16.68
C LEU A 161 -16.15 -2.41 -15.42
N ARG A 162 -15.57 -3.52 -14.95
CA ARG A 162 -15.83 -4.14 -13.65
C ARG A 162 -14.69 -3.87 -12.67
N PRO A 163 -14.86 -4.18 -11.36
CA PRO A 163 -13.90 -3.73 -10.34
C PRO A 163 -12.50 -4.32 -10.43
N ASP A 164 -12.32 -5.56 -10.90
CA ASP A 164 -11.03 -6.24 -10.91
C ASP A 164 -10.17 -5.84 -12.10
N SER A 165 -8.92 -5.49 -11.84
CA SER A 165 -7.94 -5.21 -12.89
C SER A 165 -6.51 -5.28 -12.37
N LYS A 166 -5.56 -5.44 -13.31
CA LYS A 166 -4.12 -5.48 -13.07
C LYS A 166 -3.40 -4.65 -14.13
N SER A 167 -2.28 -4.05 -13.74
CA SER A 167 -1.34 -3.40 -14.66
C SER A 167 0.08 -3.87 -14.40
N GLN A 168 0.91 -3.84 -15.43
CA GLN A 168 2.34 -4.02 -15.32
C GLN A 168 3.02 -2.99 -16.23
N VAL A 169 4.04 -2.33 -15.71
CA VAL A 169 4.85 -1.36 -16.46
C VAL A 169 6.30 -1.84 -16.47
N THR A 170 6.87 -1.96 -17.68
CA THR A 170 8.28 -2.31 -17.89
C THR A 170 9.02 -1.07 -18.35
N ILE A 171 10.05 -0.71 -17.62
CA ILE A 171 10.94 0.42 -17.89
C ILE A 171 12.30 -0.11 -18.34
N GLN A 172 12.85 0.51 -19.38
CA GLN A 172 14.24 0.35 -19.76
C GLN A 172 15.09 1.34 -18.95
N TYR A 173 16.13 0.81 -18.32
CA TYR A 173 17.12 1.56 -17.55
C TYR A 173 18.48 1.51 -18.22
N SER A 174 19.25 2.58 -18.10
CA SER A 174 20.69 2.56 -18.40
C SER A 174 21.46 1.71 -17.38
N ASP A 175 22.73 1.40 -17.68
CA ASP A 175 23.63 0.74 -16.71
C ASP A 175 23.83 1.54 -15.40
N ALA A 176 23.62 2.86 -15.45
CA ALA A 176 23.65 3.73 -14.28
C ALA A 176 22.35 3.74 -13.45
N GLY A 177 21.36 2.91 -13.83
CA GLY A 177 20.07 2.82 -13.14
C GLY A 177 19.14 4.02 -13.40
N ILE A 178 19.33 4.74 -14.52
CA ILE A 178 18.49 5.88 -14.90
C ILE A 178 17.38 5.38 -15.83
N PRO A 179 16.09 5.68 -15.57
CA PRO A 179 15.00 5.34 -16.47
C PRO A 179 15.16 6.05 -17.82
N GLU A 180 15.04 5.33 -18.93
CA GLU A 180 15.23 5.86 -20.29
C GLU A 180 13.92 5.92 -21.08
N ARG A 181 13.09 4.87 -21.01
CA ARG A 181 11.80 4.80 -21.69
C ARG A 181 10.88 3.73 -21.09
N ILE A 182 9.61 3.83 -21.36
CA ILE A 182 8.63 2.76 -21.13
C ILE A 182 8.73 1.79 -22.30
N ASP A 183 9.07 0.53 -22.04
CA ASP A 183 9.10 -0.52 -23.07
C ASP A 183 7.73 -1.15 -23.26
N THR A 184 7.05 -1.49 -22.17
CA THR A 184 5.78 -2.23 -22.22
C THR A 184 4.82 -1.77 -21.15
N ILE A 185 3.54 -1.68 -21.51
CA ILE A 185 2.40 -1.52 -20.59
C ILE A 185 1.44 -2.68 -20.81
N VAL A 186 1.16 -3.43 -19.76
CA VAL A 186 0.13 -4.48 -19.73
C VAL A 186 -1.04 -3.98 -18.89
N VAL A 187 -2.27 -4.11 -19.41
CA VAL A 187 -3.50 -3.85 -18.66
C VAL A 187 -4.43 -5.02 -18.85
N SER A 188 -4.81 -5.68 -17.75
CA SER A 188 -5.86 -6.69 -17.73
C SER A 188 -7.02 -6.17 -16.89
N THR A 189 -8.19 -5.99 -17.49
CA THR A 189 -9.36 -5.44 -16.81
C THR A 189 -10.58 -6.33 -16.99
N GLN A 190 -11.28 -6.59 -15.89
CA GLN A 190 -12.58 -7.22 -15.89
C GLN A 190 -13.61 -6.29 -16.55
N HIS A 191 -14.51 -6.86 -17.35
CA HIS A 191 -15.49 -6.11 -18.12
C HIS A 191 -16.79 -6.89 -18.28
N ASP A 192 -17.86 -6.20 -18.65
CA ASP A 192 -19.13 -6.82 -19.07
C ASP A 192 -18.94 -7.57 -20.39
N ASP A 193 -19.77 -8.56 -20.64
CA ASP A 193 -19.87 -9.27 -21.93
C ASP A 193 -20.84 -8.48 -22.82
N PHE A 194 -20.32 -7.48 -23.56
CA PHE A 194 -21.13 -6.45 -24.21
C PHE A 194 -21.16 -6.52 -25.74
N ASP A 195 -20.35 -7.35 -26.38
CA ASP A 195 -20.27 -7.57 -27.83
C ASP A 195 -19.58 -8.90 -28.13
N GLU A 196 -19.44 -9.26 -29.40
CA GLU A 196 -18.63 -10.40 -29.83
C GLU A 196 -17.17 -10.25 -29.40
N ASP A 197 -16.51 -11.34 -29.02
CA ASP A 197 -15.19 -11.37 -28.38
C ASP A 197 -14.16 -10.50 -29.11
N GLU A 198 -14.00 -10.64 -30.43
CA GLU A 198 -13.01 -9.88 -31.21
C GLU A 198 -13.27 -8.36 -31.20
N LYS A 199 -14.54 -7.96 -31.38
CA LYS A 199 -14.94 -6.54 -31.39
C LYS A 199 -14.78 -5.92 -30.01
N MET A 200 -15.19 -6.66 -28.99
CA MET A 200 -15.10 -6.25 -27.58
C MET A 200 -13.63 -6.03 -27.16
N LEU A 201 -12.75 -6.99 -27.45
CA LEU A 201 -11.32 -6.89 -27.13
C LEU A 201 -10.65 -5.75 -27.91
N ALA A 202 -10.99 -5.57 -29.19
CA ALA A 202 -10.51 -4.44 -29.98
C ALA A 202 -10.94 -3.09 -29.38
N LYS A 203 -12.20 -2.97 -28.98
CA LYS A 203 -12.75 -1.78 -28.31
C LYS A 203 -12.04 -1.49 -26.99
N ILE A 204 -11.84 -2.51 -26.13
CA ILE A 204 -11.17 -2.34 -24.84
C ILE A 204 -9.72 -1.88 -25.05
N LYS A 205 -9.01 -2.46 -26.02
CA LYS A 205 -7.65 -2.06 -26.36
C LYS A 205 -7.57 -0.62 -26.85
N ASP A 206 -8.48 -0.23 -27.75
CA ASP A 206 -8.56 1.14 -28.26
C ASP A 206 -8.82 2.15 -27.12
N ASP A 207 -9.77 1.85 -26.25
CA ASP A 207 -10.11 2.71 -25.10
C ASP A 207 -8.96 2.82 -24.08
N VAL A 208 -8.22 1.75 -23.83
CA VAL A 208 -7.02 1.80 -22.99
C VAL A 208 -6.00 2.76 -23.57
N ILE A 209 -5.72 2.67 -24.88
CA ILE A 209 -4.73 3.51 -25.55
C ILE A 209 -5.20 4.97 -25.67
N ASN A 210 -6.47 5.21 -26.02
CA ASN A 210 -6.97 6.51 -26.41
C ASN A 210 -7.76 7.25 -25.31
N ILE A 211 -8.15 6.56 -24.23
CA ILE A 211 -8.84 7.18 -23.07
C ILE A 211 -7.98 7.06 -21.80
N LEU A 212 -7.61 5.84 -21.40
CA LEU A 212 -6.89 5.61 -20.14
C LEU A 212 -5.51 6.26 -20.15
N ILE A 213 -4.67 5.95 -21.13
CA ILE A 213 -3.29 6.45 -21.19
C ILE A 213 -3.21 7.97 -21.27
N PRO A 214 -4.00 8.68 -22.08
CA PRO A 214 -4.05 10.15 -22.05
C PRO A 214 -4.44 10.71 -20.69
N ARG A 215 -5.42 10.11 -19.99
CA ARG A 215 -5.80 10.54 -18.62
C ARG A 215 -4.69 10.28 -17.59
N VAL A 216 -3.92 9.20 -17.74
CA VAL A 216 -2.73 8.92 -16.95
C VAL A 216 -1.67 10.00 -17.17
N LYS A 217 -1.34 10.28 -18.42
CA LYS A 217 -0.36 11.33 -18.78
C LYS A 217 -0.74 12.71 -18.24
N ALA A 218 -2.03 13.05 -18.27
CA ALA A 218 -2.54 14.34 -17.77
C ALA A 218 -2.35 14.54 -16.25
N GLN A 219 -2.12 13.48 -15.48
CA GLN A 219 -1.88 13.53 -14.03
C GLN A 219 -0.38 13.56 -13.67
N ILE A 220 0.51 13.40 -14.65
CA ILE A 220 1.95 13.40 -14.44
C ILE A 220 2.45 14.84 -14.59
N HIS A 221 3.08 15.38 -13.53
CA HIS A 221 3.63 16.73 -13.54
C HIS A 221 5.12 16.74 -13.89
N SER A 222 5.83 15.65 -13.66
CA SER A 222 7.25 15.53 -13.97
C SER A 222 7.50 15.38 -15.48
N GLU A 223 8.18 16.38 -16.06
CA GLU A 223 8.63 16.31 -17.48
C GLU A 223 9.53 15.09 -17.75
N LYS A 224 10.36 14.69 -16.76
CA LYS A 224 11.22 13.51 -16.85
C LYS A 224 10.40 12.23 -17.01
N VAL A 225 9.33 12.09 -16.25
CA VAL A 225 8.44 10.91 -16.33
C VAL A 225 7.62 10.94 -17.61
N LEU A 226 7.11 12.12 -18.02
CA LEU A 226 6.39 12.28 -19.29
C LEU A 226 7.26 11.92 -20.49
N ALA A 227 8.55 12.25 -20.45
CA ALA A 227 9.51 11.94 -21.53
C ALA A 227 9.74 10.43 -21.73
N LEU A 228 9.39 9.58 -20.75
CA LEU A 228 9.47 8.12 -20.88
C LEU A 228 8.41 7.54 -21.83
N PHE A 229 7.34 8.29 -22.13
CA PHE A 229 6.26 7.87 -23.02
C PHE A 229 6.63 8.15 -24.49
N GLY A 230 7.36 7.21 -25.09
CA GLY A 230 7.67 7.22 -26.53
C GLY A 230 6.54 6.64 -27.39
N ASP A 231 6.73 6.67 -28.71
CA ASP A 231 5.77 6.15 -29.69
C ASP A 231 5.88 4.62 -29.87
N ASP A 232 6.91 3.99 -29.34
CA ASP A 232 7.26 2.58 -29.51
C ASP A 232 6.83 1.69 -28.33
N ILE A 233 5.97 2.18 -27.45
CA ILE A 233 5.44 1.42 -26.30
C ILE A 233 4.60 0.23 -26.79
N LYS A 234 4.92 -0.96 -26.28
CA LYS A 234 4.13 -2.17 -26.52
C LYS A 234 2.95 -2.24 -25.56
N TYR A 235 1.74 -2.20 -26.08
CA TYR A 235 0.50 -2.32 -25.28
C TYR A 235 -0.06 -3.73 -25.40
N TYR A 236 -0.18 -4.42 -24.24
CA TYR A 236 -0.87 -5.68 -24.08
C TYR A 236 -2.12 -5.46 -23.24
N VAL A 237 -3.29 -5.57 -23.86
CA VAL A 237 -4.59 -5.36 -23.19
C VAL A 237 -5.37 -6.65 -23.26
N ASN A 238 -5.79 -7.18 -22.10
CA ASN A 238 -6.45 -8.48 -21.96
C ASN A 238 -5.83 -9.56 -22.87
N PRO A 239 -4.51 -9.85 -22.75
CA PRO A 239 -3.80 -10.69 -23.71
C PRO A 239 -4.27 -12.14 -23.73
N THR A 240 -4.98 -12.61 -22.73
CA THR A 240 -5.56 -13.95 -22.65
C THR A 240 -6.96 -14.06 -23.27
N GLY A 241 -7.53 -12.95 -23.74
CA GLY A 241 -8.88 -12.87 -24.23
C GLY A 241 -9.85 -12.17 -23.27
N LYS A 242 -11.14 -12.47 -23.35
CA LYS A 242 -12.15 -11.84 -22.48
C LYS A 242 -11.93 -12.12 -21.00
N PHE A 243 -12.22 -11.15 -20.17
CA PHE A 243 -12.10 -11.20 -18.73
C PHE A 243 -13.41 -10.77 -18.06
N VAL A 244 -14.46 -11.59 -18.20
CA VAL A 244 -15.79 -11.37 -17.62
C VAL A 244 -15.86 -11.96 -16.20
N ILE A 245 -15.32 -13.15 -16.00
CA ILE A 245 -15.23 -13.80 -14.68
C ILE A 245 -13.96 -13.27 -13.99
N GLY A 246 -14.14 -12.51 -12.92
CA GLY A 246 -13.05 -11.91 -12.16
C GLY A 246 -13.50 -11.56 -10.74
N GLY A 247 -12.64 -10.83 -10.02
CA GLY A 247 -12.85 -10.55 -8.62
C GLY A 247 -12.86 -11.81 -7.76
N PRO A 248 -13.46 -11.80 -6.55
CA PRO A 248 -13.50 -12.97 -5.67
C PRO A 248 -14.22 -14.19 -6.25
N HIS A 249 -15.02 -14.03 -7.32
CA HIS A 249 -15.59 -15.15 -8.05
C HIS A 249 -14.57 -15.84 -8.96
N GLY A 250 -13.64 -15.08 -9.55
CA GLY A 250 -12.61 -15.63 -10.44
C GLY A 250 -11.42 -16.22 -9.69
N ASP A 251 -11.02 -15.61 -8.58
CA ASP A 251 -9.89 -16.04 -7.76
C ASP A 251 -10.11 -15.67 -6.30
N THR A 252 -9.56 -16.47 -5.40
CA THR A 252 -9.63 -16.27 -3.97
C THR A 252 -8.67 -15.17 -3.52
N GLY A 253 -9.14 -14.28 -2.63
CA GLY A 253 -8.34 -13.23 -2.02
C GLY A 253 -8.08 -13.44 -0.54
N LEU A 254 -6.87 -13.07 -0.09
CA LEU A 254 -6.49 -13.05 1.31
C LEU A 254 -5.75 -11.76 1.65
N THR A 255 -5.90 -11.31 2.88
CA THR A 255 -5.12 -10.20 3.44
C THR A 255 -3.62 -10.50 3.37
N GLY A 256 -2.84 -9.52 2.88
CA GLY A 256 -1.38 -9.60 2.88
C GLY A 256 -0.76 -10.43 1.76
N ARG A 257 -1.47 -10.69 0.66
CA ARG A 257 -0.93 -11.41 -0.51
C ARG A 257 -0.45 -10.50 -1.64
N LYS A 258 -0.49 -9.17 -1.46
CA LYS A 258 -0.01 -8.17 -2.45
C LYS A 258 1.06 -7.26 -1.87
N ILE A 259 1.89 -7.79 -0.95
CA ILE A 259 2.88 -7.02 -0.19
C ILE A 259 3.94 -6.32 -1.05
N ILE A 260 4.26 -6.85 -2.22
CA ILE A 260 5.20 -6.21 -3.15
C ILE A 260 4.54 -5.03 -3.87
N VAL A 261 3.26 -5.17 -4.25
CA VAL A 261 2.43 -4.07 -4.78
C VAL A 261 2.24 -2.97 -3.72
N ASP A 262 2.08 -3.37 -2.46
CA ASP A 262 1.90 -2.45 -1.33
C ASP A 262 3.15 -1.62 -1.03
N THR A 263 4.33 -2.07 -1.44
CA THR A 263 5.62 -1.46 -1.09
C THR A 263 6.37 -0.86 -2.28
N TYR A 264 7.30 -1.59 -2.89
CA TYR A 264 8.25 -0.98 -3.85
C TYR A 264 8.30 -1.70 -5.21
N GLY A 265 7.35 -2.60 -5.52
CA GLY A 265 7.25 -3.25 -6.82
C GLY A 265 8.45 -4.12 -7.20
N GLY A 266 9.21 -4.60 -6.20
CA GLY A 266 10.39 -5.43 -6.39
C GLY A 266 11.73 -4.68 -6.44
N LYS A 267 11.73 -3.34 -6.45
CA LYS A 267 12.98 -2.54 -6.37
C LYS A 267 13.58 -2.57 -4.97
N GLY A 268 12.76 -2.45 -3.93
CA GLY A 268 13.18 -2.61 -2.53
C GLY A 268 12.90 -4.01 -2.00
N ALA A 269 13.70 -4.47 -1.05
CA ALA A 269 13.44 -5.72 -0.31
C ALA A 269 12.17 -5.61 0.54
N HIS A 270 11.63 -6.78 0.94
CA HIS A 270 10.48 -6.89 1.82
C HIS A 270 10.74 -7.95 2.90
N GLY A 271 10.31 -7.69 4.14
CA GLY A 271 10.51 -8.62 5.26
C GLY A 271 9.51 -9.79 5.32
N GLY A 272 8.46 -9.75 4.50
CA GLY A 272 7.44 -10.80 4.40
C GLY A 272 6.17 -10.55 5.23
N GLY A 273 6.18 -9.61 6.19
CA GLY A 273 5.02 -9.29 7.02
C GLY A 273 3.94 -8.50 6.27
N ALA A 274 2.68 -8.93 6.36
CA ALA A 274 1.54 -8.19 5.86
C ALA A 274 1.29 -6.92 6.68
N PHE A 275 0.72 -5.88 6.07
CA PHE A 275 0.39 -4.61 6.72
C PHE A 275 -1.08 -4.52 7.13
N SER A 276 -2.01 -4.75 6.17
CA SER A 276 -3.44 -4.58 6.38
C SER A 276 -3.97 -5.43 7.53
N GLY A 277 -4.92 -4.87 8.29
CA GLY A 277 -5.51 -5.49 9.45
C GLY A 277 -4.70 -5.43 10.74
N LYS A 278 -3.47 -4.92 10.72
CA LYS A 278 -2.55 -4.82 11.87
C LYS A 278 -2.51 -3.39 12.42
N ASP A 279 -2.74 -3.23 13.73
CA ASP A 279 -2.52 -1.96 14.44
C ASP A 279 -1.03 -1.64 14.61
N SER A 280 -0.72 -0.42 15.03
CA SER A 280 0.65 0.12 15.15
C SER A 280 1.58 -0.63 16.11
N SER A 281 1.06 -1.49 16.99
CA SER A 281 1.89 -2.32 17.88
C SER A 281 2.61 -3.45 17.14
N LYS A 282 2.16 -3.79 15.93
CA LYS A 282 2.77 -4.78 15.07
C LYS A 282 3.87 -4.11 14.24
N VAL A 283 5.11 -4.44 14.57
CA VAL A 283 6.30 -3.84 13.93
C VAL A 283 6.39 -4.11 12.43
N ASP A 284 5.80 -5.20 11.94
CA ASP A 284 5.66 -5.47 10.50
C ASP A 284 5.15 -4.25 9.73
N ARG A 285 4.18 -3.55 10.30
CA ARG A 285 3.58 -2.36 9.70
C ARG A 285 4.27 -1.08 10.17
N SER A 286 4.34 -0.83 11.45
CA SER A 286 4.84 0.43 12.00
C SER A 286 6.31 0.70 11.67
N ALA A 287 7.17 -0.32 11.77
CA ALA A 287 8.57 -0.17 11.46
C ALA A 287 8.87 -0.13 9.96
N ALA A 288 8.05 -0.77 9.11
CA ALA A 288 8.14 -0.59 7.66
C ALA A 288 7.82 0.85 7.25
N TYR A 289 6.83 1.48 7.87
CA TYR A 289 6.52 2.90 7.65
C TYR A 289 7.64 3.81 8.16
N ALA A 290 8.22 3.52 9.34
CA ALA A 290 9.37 4.26 9.86
C ALA A 290 10.59 4.13 8.94
N ALA A 291 10.90 2.94 8.46
CA ALA A 291 12.00 2.70 7.53
C ALA A 291 11.79 3.47 6.20
N ARG A 292 10.53 3.52 5.69
CA ARG A 292 10.18 4.35 4.53
C ARG A 292 10.40 5.84 4.80
N HIS A 293 9.94 6.35 5.94
CA HIS A 293 10.12 7.74 6.34
C HIS A 293 11.60 8.13 6.36
N ILE A 294 12.45 7.26 6.93
CA ILE A 294 13.90 7.45 6.96
C ILE A 294 14.48 7.48 5.55
N ALA A 295 14.24 6.45 4.75
CA ALA A 295 14.80 6.32 3.41
C ALA A 295 14.41 7.53 2.54
N LYS A 296 13.12 7.92 2.57
CA LYS A 296 12.61 9.06 1.81
C LYS A 296 13.26 10.38 2.22
N ASN A 297 13.38 10.66 3.51
CA ASN A 297 13.98 11.91 4.00
C ASN A 297 15.49 11.97 3.70
N LEU A 298 16.21 10.85 3.76
CA LEU A 298 17.64 10.80 3.39
C LEU A 298 17.86 11.04 1.90
N VAL A 299 17.06 10.44 1.02
CA VAL A 299 17.13 10.69 -0.42
C VAL A 299 16.73 12.13 -0.72
N ALA A 300 15.68 12.65 -0.12
CA ALA A 300 15.24 14.03 -0.29
C ALA A 300 16.26 15.06 0.23
N ALA A 301 17.01 14.71 1.28
CA ALA A 301 18.11 15.54 1.78
C ALA A 301 19.35 15.54 0.87
N GLY A 302 19.42 14.61 -0.10
CA GLY A 302 20.53 14.48 -1.03
C GLY A 302 21.68 13.59 -0.53
N VAL A 303 21.45 12.78 0.50
CA VAL A 303 22.46 11.83 1.02
C VAL A 303 22.82 10.76 -0.02
N ALA A 304 21.83 10.29 -0.76
CA ALA A 304 22.00 9.35 -1.87
C ALA A 304 20.86 9.53 -2.89
N ASP A 305 21.04 9.07 -4.12
CA ASP A 305 20.00 9.05 -5.16
C ASP A 305 19.02 7.88 -4.97
N GLU A 306 19.46 6.84 -4.30
CA GLU A 306 18.72 5.61 -4.04
C GLU A 306 19.15 5.05 -2.69
N MET A 307 18.22 4.55 -1.89
CA MET A 307 18.51 4.03 -0.56
C MET A 307 17.53 2.95 -0.13
N LEU A 308 18.08 1.86 0.39
CA LEU A 308 17.38 0.85 1.17
C LEU A 308 17.79 0.95 2.63
N VAL A 309 16.81 0.96 3.53
CA VAL A 309 17.00 0.90 4.98
C VAL A 309 16.33 -0.34 5.53
N GLN A 310 17.05 -1.19 6.23
CA GLN A 310 16.51 -2.31 7.00
C GLN A 310 16.55 -1.99 8.48
N VAL A 311 15.47 -2.30 9.17
CA VAL A 311 15.41 -2.28 10.64
C VAL A 311 14.97 -3.67 11.12
N ALA A 312 15.66 -4.25 12.10
CA ALA A 312 15.30 -5.56 12.63
C ALA A 312 15.00 -5.49 14.14
N TYR A 313 13.99 -6.24 14.56
CA TYR A 313 13.55 -6.32 15.94
C TYR A 313 13.59 -7.76 16.47
N ALA A 314 13.75 -7.89 17.79
CA ALA A 314 13.47 -9.12 18.52
C ALA A 314 12.25 -8.91 19.42
N ILE A 315 11.42 -9.95 19.56
CA ILE A 315 10.21 -9.90 20.39
C ILE A 315 10.55 -9.45 21.81
N GLY A 316 9.76 -8.56 22.38
CA GLY A 316 9.93 -8.05 23.74
C GLY A 316 11.09 -7.07 23.94
N ILE A 317 11.86 -6.71 22.90
CA ILE A 317 12.97 -5.75 22.98
C ILE A 317 12.56 -4.45 22.28
N ALA A 318 12.72 -3.31 22.97
CA ALA A 318 12.31 -2.02 22.46
C ALA A 318 13.27 -1.45 21.40
N LYS A 319 14.57 -1.57 21.61
CA LYS A 319 15.57 -1.08 20.64
C LYS A 319 15.69 -2.04 19.46
N PRO A 320 15.82 -1.53 18.22
CA PRO A 320 16.18 -2.38 17.09
C PRO A 320 17.47 -3.15 17.35
N MET A 321 17.56 -4.38 16.86
CA MET A 321 18.75 -5.21 16.90
C MET A 321 19.85 -4.71 15.98
N ASN A 322 19.45 -4.16 14.82
CA ASN A 322 20.33 -3.53 13.85
C ASN A 322 19.60 -2.56 12.93
N ILE A 323 20.36 -1.65 12.36
CA ILE A 323 19.98 -0.83 11.21
C ILE A 323 21.02 -1.14 10.12
N TYR A 324 20.53 -1.50 8.93
CA TYR A 324 21.37 -1.71 7.74
C TYR A 324 20.95 -0.73 6.65
N VAL A 325 21.93 -0.19 5.93
CA VAL A 325 21.74 0.72 4.81
C VAL A 325 22.42 0.16 3.58
N ASN A 326 21.82 0.34 2.43
CA ASN A 326 22.43 0.13 1.12
C ASN A 326 22.08 1.28 0.20
N THR A 327 23.08 2.04 -0.21
CA THR A 327 22.94 3.14 -1.19
C THR A 327 23.14 2.68 -2.64
N TYR A 328 23.34 1.40 -2.87
CA TYR A 328 23.62 0.80 -4.19
C TYR A 328 24.79 1.47 -4.94
N GLY A 329 25.73 2.04 -4.17
CA GLY A 329 26.86 2.79 -4.74
C GLY A 329 26.49 4.20 -5.25
N ARG A 330 25.29 4.70 -4.94
CA ARG A 330 24.76 6.01 -5.36
C ARG A 330 24.75 7.03 -4.21
N SER A 331 25.67 6.88 -3.25
CA SER A 331 25.88 7.85 -2.17
C SER A 331 26.46 9.15 -2.70
N ASN A 332 25.93 10.29 -2.22
CA ASN A 332 26.43 11.64 -2.53
C ASN A 332 27.29 12.20 -1.39
N VAL A 333 27.47 11.45 -0.30
CA VAL A 333 28.29 11.85 0.85
C VAL A 333 29.54 10.95 0.96
N LYS A 334 30.61 11.48 1.60
CA LYS A 334 31.86 10.73 1.83
C LYS A 334 31.76 9.85 3.07
N MET A 335 30.67 9.09 3.18
CA MET A 335 30.41 8.15 4.28
C MET A 335 30.09 6.80 3.68
N SER A 336 30.55 5.74 4.35
CA SER A 336 30.10 4.37 4.04
C SER A 336 28.67 4.14 4.49
N ASP A 337 27.99 3.15 3.92
CA ASP A 337 26.64 2.77 4.32
C ASP A 337 26.53 2.46 5.81
N GLY A 338 27.58 1.90 6.42
CA GLY A 338 27.65 1.65 7.86
C GLY A 338 27.74 2.93 8.70
N GLU A 339 28.42 3.97 8.23
CA GLU A 339 28.45 5.28 8.90
C GLU A 339 27.13 6.02 8.75
N ILE A 340 26.46 5.90 7.60
CA ILE A 340 25.10 6.40 7.39
C ILE A 340 24.13 5.71 8.35
N ALA A 341 24.23 4.38 8.54
CA ALA A 341 23.38 3.64 9.47
C ALA A 341 23.54 4.13 10.93
N LYS A 342 24.77 4.44 11.38
CA LYS A 342 25.00 5.04 12.71
C LYS A 342 24.36 6.41 12.85
N LYS A 343 24.42 7.24 11.79
CA LYS A 343 23.76 8.55 11.79
C LYS A 343 22.23 8.42 11.88
N ILE A 344 21.64 7.41 11.25
CA ILE A 344 20.21 7.12 11.37
C ILE A 344 19.85 6.79 12.82
N GLU A 345 20.66 5.97 13.50
CA GLU A 345 20.45 5.61 14.91
C GLU A 345 20.50 6.83 15.85
N GLU A 346 21.37 7.81 15.55
CA GLU A 346 21.47 9.08 16.28
C GLU A 346 20.25 10.00 16.05
N LEU A 347 19.70 10.01 14.82
CA LEU A 347 18.67 10.94 14.40
C LEU A 347 17.24 10.46 14.66
N PHE A 348 17.01 9.15 14.71
CA PHE A 348 15.68 8.56 14.76
C PHE A 348 15.51 7.62 15.94
N ASP A 349 14.52 7.88 16.78
CA ASP A 349 14.12 6.93 17.82
C ASP A 349 13.20 5.86 17.21
N LEU A 350 13.76 4.67 17.03
CA LEU A 350 13.06 3.54 16.39
C LEU A 350 12.45 2.56 17.40
N ARG A 351 12.32 2.94 18.68
CA ARG A 351 11.52 2.15 19.62
C ARG A 351 10.07 2.14 19.17
N PRO A 352 9.35 1.01 19.25
CA PRO A 352 8.00 0.88 18.69
C PRO A 352 7.03 1.99 19.15
N LYS A 353 7.06 2.37 20.43
CA LYS A 353 6.21 3.44 20.97
C LYS A 353 6.60 4.83 20.44
N ALA A 354 7.89 5.08 20.24
CA ALA A 354 8.37 6.33 19.66
C ALA A 354 7.94 6.45 18.19
N VAL A 355 8.03 5.36 17.41
CA VAL A 355 7.54 5.29 16.03
C VAL A 355 6.04 5.56 15.97
N GLU A 356 5.25 4.87 16.81
CA GLU A 356 3.80 5.05 16.89
C GLU A 356 3.41 6.52 17.13
N ARG A 357 4.09 7.17 18.08
CA ARG A 357 3.86 8.57 18.43
C ARG A 357 4.29 9.54 17.32
N THR A 358 5.50 9.34 16.79
CA THR A 358 6.07 10.23 15.76
C THR A 358 5.25 10.22 14.48
N LEU A 359 4.82 9.04 14.05
CA LEU A 359 4.01 8.85 12.83
C LEU A 359 2.50 8.88 13.11
N LYS A 360 2.07 9.15 14.36
CA LYS A 360 0.65 9.26 14.76
C LYS A 360 -0.20 8.06 14.37
N LEU A 361 0.33 6.85 14.53
CA LEU A 361 -0.26 5.62 14.00
C LEU A 361 -1.48 5.09 14.78
N ARG A 362 -1.95 5.79 15.82
CA ARG A 362 -3.19 5.46 16.55
C ARG A 362 -4.46 6.11 15.98
N GLN A 363 -4.35 6.69 14.78
CA GLN A 363 -5.49 7.25 14.07
C GLN A 363 -6.10 6.23 13.11
N PRO A 364 -7.39 6.34 12.79
CA PRO A 364 -8.06 5.47 11.80
C PRO A 364 -7.71 5.90 10.38
N MET A 365 -6.45 5.67 9.97
CA MET A 365 -5.84 6.13 8.71
C MET A 365 -5.59 5.01 7.69
N TYR A 366 -6.03 3.80 7.97
CA TYR A 366 -5.49 2.61 7.31
C TYR A 366 -6.26 2.15 6.06
N VAL A 367 -7.56 2.36 5.98
CA VAL A 367 -8.35 1.96 4.81
C VAL A 367 -7.85 2.59 3.51
N GLU A 368 -7.33 3.83 3.57
CA GLU A 368 -6.77 4.53 2.41
C GLU A 368 -5.42 3.96 1.94
N THR A 369 -4.76 3.17 2.78
CA THR A 369 -3.50 2.51 2.43
C THR A 369 -3.73 1.18 1.71
N ALA A 370 -4.88 0.55 1.91
CA ALA A 370 -5.17 -0.82 1.52
C ALA A 370 -5.32 -1.04 0.00
N ALA A 371 -5.22 0.01 -0.82
CA ALA A 371 -5.23 -0.08 -2.27
C ALA A 371 -4.26 0.93 -2.89
N TYR A 372 -3.64 0.56 -4.02
CA TYR A 372 -2.73 1.42 -4.79
C TYR A 372 -1.45 1.82 -4.05
N GLY A 373 -0.95 0.96 -3.17
CA GLY A 373 0.30 1.11 -2.44
C GLY A 373 0.20 1.90 -1.14
N HIS A 374 0.98 1.47 -0.15
CA HIS A 374 1.14 2.15 1.13
C HIS A 374 2.17 3.28 1.07
N MET A 375 3.05 3.23 0.07
CA MET A 375 4.16 4.17 -0.11
C MET A 375 3.94 5.07 -1.33
N GLY A 376 4.64 6.21 -1.37
CA GLY A 376 4.56 7.17 -2.49
C GLY A 376 3.27 7.97 -2.52
N ARG A 377 2.54 8.04 -1.42
CA ARG A 377 1.28 8.78 -1.28
C ARG A 377 1.54 10.19 -0.74
N LYS A 378 0.58 11.08 -0.95
CA LYS A 378 0.67 12.46 -0.44
C LYS A 378 0.12 12.54 0.99
N PRO A 379 0.89 13.07 1.96
CA PRO A 379 0.35 13.38 3.27
C PRO A 379 -0.75 14.44 3.18
N GLU A 380 -1.88 14.17 3.81
CA GLU A 380 -3.01 15.09 3.84
C GLU A 380 -3.88 14.87 5.09
N VAL A 381 -4.60 15.91 5.50
CA VAL A 381 -5.59 15.80 6.57
C VAL A 381 -6.96 15.68 5.95
N VAL A 382 -7.67 14.61 6.30
CA VAL A 382 -9.03 14.35 5.84
C VAL A 382 -9.99 14.25 7.00
N LYS A 383 -11.25 14.61 6.76
CA LYS A 383 -12.32 14.44 7.74
C LYS A 383 -13.01 13.10 7.49
N LYS A 384 -12.93 12.18 8.46
CA LYS A 384 -13.56 10.86 8.40
C LYS A 384 -14.72 10.78 9.39
N THR A 385 -15.84 10.24 8.93
CA THR A 385 -17.04 10.02 9.76
C THR A 385 -17.24 8.53 9.96
N PHE A 386 -17.32 8.10 11.20
CA PHE A 386 -17.55 6.74 11.64
C PHE A 386 -18.93 6.63 12.27
N THR A 387 -19.73 5.72 11.73
CA THR A 387 -21.08 5.41 12.22
C THR A 387 -21.10 4.03 12.85
N SER A 388 -21.90 3.87 13.90
CA SER A 388 -22.08 2.59 14.61
C SER A 388 -23.51 2.50 15.11
N HIS A 389 -24.05 1.28 15.18
CA HIS A 389 -25.33 1.04 15.90
C HIS A 389 -25.15 1.04 17.43
N TYR A 390 -23.91 0.94 17.90
CA TYR A 390 -23.57 0.77 19.33
C TYR A 390 -22.93 2.00 19.95
N HIS A 391 -22.47 2.94 19.14
CA HIS A 391 -21.76 4.14 19.57
C HIS A 391 -22.27 5.36 18.81
N GLU A 392 -22.12 6.53 19.42
CA GLU A 392 -22.44 7.80 18.75
C GLU A 392 -21.54 7.99 17.51
N THR A 393 -22.11 8.60 16.48
CA THR A 393 -21.36 8.97 15.28
C THR A 393 -20.20 9.90 15.63
N LYS A 394 -18.99 9.53 15.23
CA LYS A 394 -17.79 10.36 15.41
C LYS A 394 -17.30 10.90 14.07
N THR A 395 -16.93 12.18 14.05
CA THR A 395 -16.20 12.78 12.94
C THR A 395 -14.83 13.23 13.45
N ILE A 396 -13.77 12.74 12.81
CA ILE A 396 -12.38 12.89 13.23
C ILE A 396 -11.57 13.46 12.09
N ASP A 397 -10.72 14.46 12.36
CA ASP A 397 -9.68 14.89 11.43
C ASP A 397 -8.50 13.91 11.52
N VAL A 398 -8.20 13.23 10.42
CA VAL A 398 -7.18 12.18 10.35
C VAL A 398 -6.07 12.61 9.40
N GLU A 399 -4.84 12.53 9.87
CA GLU A 399 -3.67 12.79 9.05
C GLU A 399 -3.19 11.50 8.38
N LEU A 400 -3.39 11.41 7.05
CA LEU A 400 -3.05 10.25 6.25
C LEU A 400 -1.57 10.28 5.84
N PHE A 401 -0.98 9.09 5.64
CA PHE A 401 0.37 8.88 5.07
C PHE A 401 1.47 9.68 5.77
N THR A 402 1.45 9.74 7.09
CA THR A 402 2.39 10.54 7.90
C THR A 402 3.85 10.19 7.67
N TRP A 403 4.16 8.93 7.30
CA TRP A 403 5.50 8.45 6.96
C TRP A 403 6.03 8.96 5.61
N GLU A 404 5.19 9.61 4.83
CA GLU A 404 5.58 10.24 3.56
C GLU A 404 6.00 11.71 3.71
N LYS A 405 5.95 12.27 4.92
CA LYS A 405 6.40 13.65 5.20
C LYS A 405 7.90 13.82 4.98
N LEU A 406 8.28 15.01 4.53
CA LEU A 406 9.66 15.45 4.39
C LEU A 406 10.08 16.40 5.54
N ASP A 407 9.73 16.02 6.75
CA ASP A 407 9.87 16.84 7.97
C ASP A 407 11.23 16.68 8.68
N ARG A 408 12.12 15.81 8.17
CA ARG A 408 13.45 15.56 8.72
C ARG A 408 14.60 15.99 7.79
N VAL A 409 14.27 16.55 6.62
CA VAL A 409 15.27 16.92 5.60
C VAL A 409 16.31 17.90 6.14
N ASP A 410 15.91 18.96 6.84
CA ASP A 410 16.84 19.96 7.36
C ASP A 410 17.72 19.43 8.49
N ASP A 411 17.19 18.56 9.36
CA ASP A 411 17.96 17.90 10.40
C ASP A 411 19.01 16.97 9.80
N ILE A 412 18.63 16.23 8.77
CA ILE A 412 19.53 15.32 8.04
C ILE A 412 20.63 16.14 7.34
N LYS A 413 20.28 17.21 6.62
CA LYS A 413 21.29 18.08 5.97
C LYS A 413 22.32 18.57 6.96
N ARG A 414 21.89 19.08 8.12
CA ARG A 414 22.81 19.52 9.17
C ARG A 414 23.72 18.40 9.68
N ALA A 415 23.16 17.21 9.91
CA ALA A 415 23.91 16.05 10.44
C ALA A 415 24.93 15.48 9.43
N PHE A 416 24.66 15.63 8.13
CA PHE A 416 25.54 15.13 7.06
C PHE A 416 26.42 16.20 6.44
N GLY A 417 26.25 17.48 6.81
CA GLY A 417 27.03 18.60 6.28
C GLY A 417 26.69 18.95 4.84
N LEU A 418 25.41 18.84 4.46
CA LEU A 418 24.85 19.12 3.13
C LEU A 418 24.21 20.52 3.07
#